data_5c6badf8fef71804e8852507bd63208f
#
_entry.id   5c6badf8fef71804e8852507bd63208f
#
_cell.length_a   1.000
_cell.length_b   1.000
_cell.length_c   1.000
_cell.angle_alpha   90.00
_cell.angle_beta   90.00
_cell.angle_gamma   90.00
#
_symmetry.space_group_name_H-M   'P 1'
#
loop_
_entity.id
_entity.type
_entity.pdbx_description
1 polymer ?
#
loop_
_entity_poly.entity_id
_entity_poly.type
_entity_poly.pdbx_seq_one_letter_code
_entity_poly.pdbx_strand_id
1 'polypeptide(L)'
;MSVSHQVSLRNIISKLFHDSKVALAEAPRWERGFKIFWLLGPFVLLIERSPADAWLTILALAFVVRAVIKRDGSFLRAFWVRAAFLFWGVCLLSAAVSSIPAYSLGEAFVWIRFPLFAMASVYWLGQDRRLLYAMFISTATGMMAMTGILAAEILIIGTQNGRLSWPYGDLVPGNYLTKVGLPAFTVMVALAVSPYKSVRGWASLTSLVTIILSVITGERINFILRACGGMLAGLVWRPSFYRYGALILIEILAITTVFIVTPDTGKRFTQQFINEMPVDEGSPYYRVMYGAMVVYEEAPILGIGTANYRILCAELTQHVPEVDCNTHPHNYYLQMLGETGIIGLISGSIMIISIIWFCFQTGMRRRTNVLAATAFVVPLGLFFPIQTTADFFGQWNNIFMWSAIGLALATRNLVASDEKIS
;
A
#
# COMPACT_ATOMS: atom_id res chain seq x y z
N MET A 1 27.82 -21.51 30.26
CA MET A 1 27.32 -22.39 29.19
C MET A 1 25.94 -21.90 28.75
N SER A 2 25.85 -21.02 27.73
CA SER A 2 24.58 -20.56 27.18
C SER A 2 24.24 -21.48 26.01
N VAL A 3 23.26 -22.32 26.20
CA VAL A 3 22.63 -23.09 25.11
C VAL A 3 21.87 -22.09 24.26
N SER A 4 22.53 -21.56 23.23
CA SER A 4 21.87 -20.82 22.16
C SER A 4 21.03 -21.83 21.38
N HIS A 5 19.76 -22.02 21.74
CA HIS A 5 18.81 -22.68 20.86
C HIS A 5 18.79 -21.91 19.53
N GLN A 6 19.52 -22.39 18.54
CA GLN A 6 19.37 -21.97 17.14
C GLN A 6 17.96 -22.39 16.72
N VAL A 7 16.99 -21.50 16.90
CA VAL A 7 15.63 -21.73 16.39
C VAL A 7 15.73 -21.73 14.87
N SER A 8 15.61 -22.89 14.25
CA SER A 8 15.62 -23.06 12.81
C SER A 8 14.42 -22.31 12.19
N LEU A 9 14.62 -21.61 11.07
CA LEU A 9 13.55 -20.96 10.30
C LEU A 9 12.40 -21.93 10.00
N ARG A 10 12.71 -23.20 9.70
CA ARG A 10 11.73 -24.28 9.50
C ARG A 10 10.81 -24.46 10.71
N ASN A 11 11.37 -24.43 11.92
CA ASN A 11 10.59 -24.61 13.15
C ASN A 11 9.67 -23.40 13.41
N ILE A 12 10.13 -22.17 13.09
CA ILE A 12 9.32 -20.97 13.19
C ILE A 12 8.12 -21.07 12.24
N ILE A 13 8.36 -21.39 10.98
CA ILE A 13 7.32 -21.51 9.95
C ILE A 13 6.33 -22.62 10.30
N SER A 14 6.82 -23.79 10.71
CA SER A 14 5.97 -24.91 11.12
C SER A 14 5.07 -24.55 12.29
N LYS A 15 5.62 -23.85 13.30
CA LYS A 15 4.85 -23.38 14.46
C LYS A 15 3.77 -22.39 14.03
N LEU A 16 4.11 -21.38 13.23
CA LEU A 16 3.16 -20.37 12.75
C LEU A 16 2.02 -20.99 11.93
N PHE A 17 2.34 -22.00 11.11
CA PHE A 17 1.34 -22.76 10.36
C PHE A 17 0.42 -23.57 11.26
N HIS A 18 0.97 -24.23 12.29
CA HIS A 18 0.18 -24.95 13.29
C HIS A 18 -0.74 -23.99 14.05
N ASP A 19 -0.20 -22.90 14.57
CA ASP A 19 -0.94 -21.89 15.35
C ASP A 19 -2.09 -21.29 14.52
N SER A 20 -1.88 -21.05 13.22
CA SER A 20 -2.94 -20.53 12.34
C SER A 20 -4.06 -21.55 12.11
N LYS A 21 -3.74 -22.83 11.97
CA LYS A 21 -4.75 -23.91 11.88
C LYS A 21 -5.60 -23.99 13.15
N VAL A 22 -4.96 -23.90 14.32
CA VAL A 22 -5.66 -23.88 15.62
C VAL A 22 -6.58 -22.67 15.70
N ALA A 23 -6.10 -21.47 15.36
CA ALA A 23 -6.90 -20.25 15.36
C ALA A 23 -8.11 -20.32 14.42
N LEU A 24 -7.95 -20.94 13.25
CA LEU A 24 -9.07 -21.17 12.33
C LEU A 24 -10.06 -22.20 12.87
N ALA A 25 -9.57 -23.26 13.55
CA ALA A 25 -10.44 -24.28 14.14
C ALA A 25 -11.28 -23.72 15.29
N GLU A 26 -10.73 -22.83 16.10
CA GLU A 26 -11.40 -22.15 17.21
C GLU A 26 -12.41 -21.08 16.73
N ALA A 27 -12.27 -20.59 15.49
CA ALA A 27 -13.18 -19.59 14.94
C ALA A 27 -14.58 -20.17 14.67
N PRO A 28 -15.67 -19.39 14.87
CA PRO A 28 -17.01 -19.78 14.46
C PRO A 28 -17.06 -20.24 13.00
N ARG A 29 -17.84 -21.30 12.70
CA ARG A 29 -17.87 -21.92 11.36
C ARG A 29 -18.06 -20.91 10.23
N TRP A 30 -18.96 -19.94 10.39
CA TRP A 30 -19.25 -18.93 9.38
C TRP A 30 -18.12 -17.91 9.24
N GLU A 31 -17.39 -17.55 10.32
CA GLU A 31 -16.25 -16.65 10.26
C GLU A 31 -15.00 -17.31 9.66
N ARG A 32 -14.87 -18.64 9.80
CA ARG A 32 -13.71 -19.39 9.33
C ARG A 32 -13.47 -19.24 7.83
N GLY A 33 -14.54 -19.32 7.04
CA GLY A 33 -14.47 -19.13 5.58
C GLY A 33 -13.92 -17.75 5.20
N PHE A 34 -14.41 -16.68 5.84
CA PHE A 34 -13.95 -15.33 5.60
C PHE A 34 -12.49 -15.12 6.04
N LYS A 35 -12.07 -15.72 7.16
CA LYS A 35 -10.67 -15.66 7.62
C LYS A 35 -9.71 -16.36 6.65
N ILE A 36 -10.09 -17.53 6.13
CA ILE A 36 -9.33 -18.21 5.08
C ILE A 36 -9.29 -17.35 3.81
N PHE A 37 -10.44 -16.83 3.39
CA PHE A 37 -10.53 -15.98 2.21
C PHE A 37 -9.67 -14.72 2.35
N TRP A 38 -9.62 -14.11 3.54
CA TRP A 38 -8.73 -12.99 3.84
C TRP A 38 -7.25 -13.38 3.68
N LEU A 39 -6.83 -14.53 4.25
CA LEU A 39 -5.45 -15.01 4.15
C LEU A 39 -5.01 -15.33 2.70
N LEU A 40 -5.94 -15.62 1.81
CA LEU A 40 -5.67 -15.84 0.39
C LEU A 40 -5.51 -14.54 -0.42
N GLY A 41 -5.83 -13.39 0.18
CA GLY A 41 -5.82 -12.09 -0.50
C GLY A 41 -4.56 -11.79 -1.32
N PRO A 42 -3.34 -11.93 -0.78
CA PRO A 42 -2.12 -11.67 -1.55
C PRO A 42 -2.01 -12.48 -2.84
N PHE A 43 -2.60 -13.67 -2.90
CA PHE A 43 -2.63 -14.51 -4.10
C PHE A 43 -3.79 -14.15 -5.04
N VAL A 44 -4.96 -13.81 -4.51
CA VAL A 44 -6.09 -13.32 -5.30
C VAL A 44 -5.71 -12.05 -6.05
N LEU A 45 -4.92 -11.18 -5.40
CA LEU A 45 -4.39 -9.94 -5.98
C LEU A 45 -3.38 -10.17 -7.12
N LEU A 46 -2.85 -11.40 -7.30
CA LEU A 46 -1.98 -11.78 -8.42
C LEU A 46 -2.77 -12.21 -9.67
N ILE A 47 -4.07 -12.52 -9.53
CA ILE A 47 -4.84 -13.10 -10.62
C ILE A 47 -5.30 -12.01 -11.58
N GLU A 48 -6.21 -11.14 -11.15
CA GLU A 48 -6.82 -10.12 -11.99
C GLU A 48 -7.62 -9.13 -11.12
N ARG A 49 -8.04 -7.99 -11.72
CA ARG A 49 -8.80 -6.92 -11.09
C ARG A 49 -10.13 -7.40 -10.51
N SER A 50 -10.93 -8.13 -11.28
CA SER A 50 -12.29 -8.51 -10.85
C SER A 50 -12.29 -9.46 -9.65
N PRO A 51 -11.48 -10.54 -9.59
CA PRO A 51 -11.34 -11.36 -8.37
C PRO A 51 -10.83 -10.57 -7.17
N ALA A 52 -9.90 -9.65 -7.38
CA ALA A 52 -9.33 -8.81 -6.32
C ALA A 52 -10.38 -7.85 -5.74
N ASP A 53 -11.20 -7.22 -6.59
CA ASP A 53 -12.28 -6.35 -6.16
C ASP A 53 -13.38 -7.13 -5.42
N ALA A 54 -13.75 -8.29 -5.94
CA ALA A 54 -14.71 -9.16 -5.28
C ALA A 54 -14.22 -9.60 -3.90
N TRP A 55 -12.94 -9.99 -3.77
CA TRP A 55 -12.32 -10.36 -2.51
C TRP A 55 -12.41 -9.25 -1.47
N LEU A 56 -12.00 -8.03 -1.82
CA LEU A 56 -12.03 -6.89 -0.91
C LEU A 56 -13.46 -6.51 -0.55
N THR A 57 -14.35 -6.42 -1.54
CA THR A 57 -15.74 -6.00 -1.36
C THR A 57 -16.54 -6.98 -0.51
N ILE A 58 -16.39 -8.29 -0.75
CA ILE A 58 -17.04 -9.33 0.06
C ILE A 58 -16.62 -9.23 1.53
N LEU A 59 -15.32 -9.06 1.80
CA LEU A 59 -14.83 -8.93 3.18
C LEU A 59 -15.30 -7.64 3.85
N ALA A 60 -15.35 -6.53 3.13
CA ALA A 60 -15.88 -5.26 3.62
C ALA A 60 -17.38 -5.35 3.98
N LEU A 61 -18.18 -5.92 3.08
CA LEU A 61 -19.62 -6.11 3.32
C LEU A 61 -19.89 -7.12 4.45
N ALA A 62 -19.15 -8.23 4.49
CA ALA A 62 -19.26 -9.21 5.57
C ALA A 62 -18.93 -8.60 6.93
N PHE A 63 -17.98 -7.67 6.99
CA PHE A 63 -17.69 -6.92 8.21
C PHE A 63 -18.86 -6.07 8.66
N VAL A 64 -19.49 -5.33 7.75
CA VAL A 64 -20.69 -4.52 8.06
C VAL A 64 -21.82 -5.41 8.58
N VAL A 65 -22.11 -6.50 7.88
CA VAL A 65 -23.15 -7.47 8.30
C VAL A 65 -22.85 -8.03 9.69
N ARG A 66 -21.59 -8.41 9.93
CA ARG A 66 -21.14 -8.90 11.25
C ARG A 66 -21.30 -7.84 12.34
N ALA A 67 -20.92 -6.60 12.07
CA ALA A 67 -21.03 -5.51 13.03
C ALA A 67 -22.50 -5.25 13.42
N VAL A 68 -23.41 -5.30 12.45
CA VAL A 68 -24.85 -5.16 12.67
C VAL A 68 -25.41 -6.35 13.51
N ILE A 69 -25.10 -7.59 13.12
CA ILE A 69 -25.58 -8.80 13.82
C ILE A 69 -25.07 -8.83 15.26
N LYS A 70 -23.79 -8.49 15.48
CA LYS A 70 -23.18 -8.49 16.82
C LYS A 70 -23.44 -7.20 17.60
N ARG A 71 -24.10 -6.22 17.00
CA ARG A 71 -24.31 -4.87 17.54
C ARG A 71 -23.01 -4.23 18.04
N ASP A 72 -21.91 -4.48 17.30
CA ASP A 72 -20.57 -4.00 17.65
C ASP A 72 -20.22 -2.74 16.85
N GLY A 73 -20.43 -1.59 17.48
CA GLY A 73 -20.01 -0.27 16.96
C GLY A 73 -18.69 0.23 17.55
N SER A 74 -17.93 -0.62 18.24
CA SER A 74 -16.70 -0.21 18.94
C SER A 74 -15.63 0.42 18.02
N PHE A 75 -15.59 -0.01 16.77
CA PHE A 75 -14.67 0.53 15.74
C PHE A 75 -14.90 2.03 15.46
N LEU A 76 -16.12 2.54 15.64
CA LEU A 76 -16.46 3.96 15.47
C LEU A 76 -15.78 4.88 16.49
N ARG A 77 -15.24 4.32 17.58
CA ARG A 77 -14.49 5.10 18.59
C ARG A 77 -13.11 5.53 18.09
N ALA A 78 -12.56 4.82 17.10
CA ALA A 78 -11.26 5.15 16.56
C ALA A 78 -11.32 6.44 15.71
N PHE A 79 -10.37 7.34 15.93
CA PHE A 79 -10.37 8.63 15.24
C PHE A 79 -10.20 8.47 13.72
N TRP A 80 -9.30 7.58 13.26
CA TRP A 80 -9.11 7.34 11.84
C TRP A 80 -10.37 6.81 11.13
N VAL A 81 -11.20 6.02 11.85
CA VAL A 81 -12.49 5.53 11.30
C VAL A 81 -13.45 6.69 11.10
N ARG A 82 -13.58 7.56 12.10
CA ARG A 82 -14.44 8.75 12.02
C ARG A 82 -13.96 9.70 10.92
N ALA A 83 -12.65 9.89 10.79
CA ALA A 83 -12.05 10.68 9.73
C ALA A 83 -12.33 10.10 8.33
N ALA A 84 -12.29 8.76 8.18
CA ALA A 84 -12.64 8.10 6.93
C ALA A 84 -14.11 8.29 6.56
N PHE A 85 -15.03 8.19 7.52
CA PHE A 85 -16.44 8.48 7.28
C PHE A 85 -16.70 9.96 6.98
N LEU A 86 -15.98 10.87 7.64
CA LEU A 86 -16.06 12.31 7.34
C LEU A 86 -15.64 12.59 5.89
N PHE A 87 -14.48 12.09 5.49
CA PHE A 87 -14.00 12.24 4.11
C PHE A 87 -14.98 11.65 3.09
N TRP A 88 -15.48 10.44 3.36
CA TRP A 88 -16.51 9.82 2.51
C TRP A 88 -17.79 10.67 2.40
N GLY A 89 -18.25 11.25 3.52
CA GLY A 89 -19.38 12.17 3.51
C GLY A 89 -19.13 13.41 2.64
N VAL A 90 -17.91 13.95 2.66
CA VAL A 90 -17.50 15.04 1.79
C VAL A 90 -17.47 14.60 0.33
N CYS A 91 -16.98 13.39 0.02
CA CYS A 91 -17.04 12.85 -1.34
C CYS A 91 -18.47 12.72 -1.87
N LEU A 92 -19.42 12.24 -1.04
CA LEU A 92 -20.83 12.18 -1.41
C LEU A 92 -21.45 13.56 -1.62
N LEU A 93 -21.11 14.53 -0.77
CA LEU A 93 -21.58 15.90 -0.91
C LEU A 93 -21.05 16.54 -2.19
N SER A 94 -19.74 16.44 -2.44
CA SER A 94 -19.12 16.89 -3.68
C SER A 94 -19.78 16.27 -4.91
N ALA A 95 -20.00 14.95 -4.88
CA ALA A 95 -20.66 14.23 -5.97
C ALA A 95 -22.10 14.70 -6.22
N ALA A 96 -22.85 14.96 -5.16
CA ALA A 96 -24.27 15.37 -5.25
C ALA A 96 -24.44 16.75 -5.89
N VAL A 97 -23.48 17.67 -5.73
CA VAL A 97 -23.53 19.02 -6.27
C VAL A 97 -22.77 19.16 -7.60
N SER A 98 -22.18 18.09 -8.12
CA SER A 98 -21.40 18.10 -9.36
C SER A 98 -22.29 18.22 -10.61
N SER A 99 -21.69 18.56 -11.75
CA SER A 99 -22.39 18.65 -13.05
C SER A 99 -22.89 17.28 -13.57
N ILE A 100 -22.28 16.18 -13.13
CA ILE A 100 -22.66 14.78 -13.49
C ILE A 100 -22.91 13.93 -12.23
N PRO A 101 -23.95 14.28 -11.43
CA PRO A 101 -24.11 13.73 -10.08
C PRO A 101 -24.37 12.22 -10.06
N ALA A 102 -25.07 11.67 -11.05
CA ALA A 102 -25.41 10.24 -11.08
C ALA A 102 -24.16 9.36 -11.15
N TYR A 103 -23.20 9.71 -12.00
CA TYR A 103 -21.92 9.00 -12.12
C TYR A 103 -21.08 9.19 -10.84
N SER A 104 -20.88 10.45 -10.44
CA SER A 104 -20.03 10.81 -9.30
C SER A 104 -20.53 10.21 -7.98
N LEU A 105 -21.85 10.20 -7.74
CA LEU A 105 -22.44 9.54 -6.55
C LEU A 105 -22.20 8.04 -6.55
N GLY A 106 -22.28 7.37 -7.71
CA GLY A 106 -21.96 5.95 -7.83
C GLY A 106 -20.52 5.67 -7.40
N GLU A 107 -19.55 6.42 -7.92
CA GLU A 107 -18.13 6.27 -7.57
C GLU A 107 -17.87 6.61 -6.10
N ALA A 108 -18.40 7.72 -5.59
CA ALA A 108 -18.26 8.12 -4.20
C ALA A 108 -18.88 7.10 -3.23
N PHE A 109 -20.07 6.55 -3.57
CA PHE A 109 -20.76 5.58 -2.72
C PHE A 109 -19.97 4.28 -2.57
N VAL A 110 -19.46 3.74 -3.67
CA VAL A 110 -18.73 2.47 -3.63
C VAL A 110 -17.33 2.59 -3.04
N TRP A 111 -16.75 3.79 -3.01
CA TRP A 111 -15.40 4.02 -2.50
C TRP A 111 -15.24 3.62 -1.01
N ILE A 112 -16.31 3.74 -0.20
CA ILE A 112 -16.28 3.41 1.24
C ILE A 112 -15.84 1.96 1.53
N ARG A 113 -16.00 1.03 0.56
CA ARG A 113 -15.61 -0.38 0.74
C ARG A 113 -14.12 -0.54 1.07
N PHE A 114 -13.27 0.37 0.63
CA PHE A 114 -11.83 0.33 0.89
C PHE A 114 -11.49 0.57 2.36
N PRO A 115 -11.88 1.69 3.00
CA PRO A 115 -11.70 1.84 4.44
C PRO A 115 -12.49 0.81 5.25
N LEU A 116 -13.65 0.33 4.81
CA LEU A 116 -14.38 -0.76 5.47
C LEU A 116 -13.60 -2.06 5.48
N PHE A 117 -12.87 -2.38 4.41
CA PHE A 117 -11.95 -3.52 4.40
C PHE A 117 -10.81 -3.37 5.42
N ALA A 118 -10.23 -2.17 5.53
CA ALA A 118 -9.24 -1.91 6.57
C ALA A 118 -9.83 -2.06 7.97
N MET A 119 -11.07 -1.59 8.20
CA MET A 119 -11.80 -1.81 9.46
C MET A 119 -12.02 -3.31 9.71
N ALA A 120 -12.41 -4.10 8.67
CA ALA A 120 -12.52 -5.55 8.76
C ALA A 120 -11.21 -6.20 9.19
N SER A 121 -10.10 -5.78 8.61
CA SER A 121 -8.76 -6.29 8.95
C SER A 121 -8.40 -6.02 10.41
N VAL A 122 -8.72 -4.82 10.94
CA VAL A 122 -8.40 -4.42 12.32
C VAL A 122 -9.36 -5.04 13.35
N TYR A 123 -10.67 -4.90 13.12
CA TYR A 123 -11.69 -5.15 14.14
C TYR A 123 -12.36 -6.52 14.03
N TRP A 124 -11.93 -7.34 13.08
CA TRP A 124 -12.47 -8.68 12.90
C TRP A 124 -11.40 -9.70 12.48
N LEU A 125 -10.91 -9.63 11.25
CA LEU A 125 -10.11 -10.69 10.63
C LEU A 125 -8.74 -10.87 11.29
N GLY A 126 -8.06 -9.78 11.62
CA GLY A 126 -6.75 -9.73 12.24
C GLY A 126 -6.76 -9.58 13.77
N GLN A 127 -7.90 -9.77 14.45
CA GLN A 127 -7.95 -9.71 15.92
C GLN A 127 -7.15 -10.84 16.58
N ASP A 128 -7.15 -12.04 15.98
CA ASP A 128 -6.29 -13.12 16.44
C ASP A 128 -4.86 -12.92 15.93
N ARG A 129 -3.92 -12.73 16.86
CA ARG A 129 -2.51 -12.52 16.52
C ARG A 129 -1.90 -13.65 15.68
N ARG A 130 -2.38 -14.90 15.85
CA ARG A 130 -1.91 -16.07 15.08
C ARG A 130 -2.28 -15.91 13.60
N LEU A 131 -3.50 -15.46 13.32
CA LEU A 131 -3.96 -15.18 11.95
C LEU A 131 -3.28 -13.93 11.37
N LEU A 132 -3.00 -12.92 12.18
CA LEU A 132 -2.27 -11.75 11.74
C LEU A 132 -0.83 -12.09 11.31
N TYR A 133 -0.12 -12.93 12.08
CA TYR A 133 1.19 -13.46 11.65
C TYR A 133 1.07 -14.29 10.37
N ALA A 134 0.03 -15.13 10.25
CA ALA A 134 -0.22 -15.90 9.03
C ALA A 134 -0.46 -14.99 7.82
N MET A 135 -1.17 -13.85 7.98
CA MET A 135 -1.39 -12.88 6.91
C MET A 135 -0.09 -12.18 6.48
N PHE A 136 0.82 -11.86 7.41
CA PHE A 136 2.14 -11.35 7.06
C PHE A 136 2.96 -12.37 6.26
N ILE A 137 2.91 -13.66 6.63
CA ILE A 137 3.55 -14.73 5.87
C ILE A 137 2.92 -14.87 4.49
N SER A 138 1.58 -14.86 4.41
CA SER A 138 0.86 -14.88 3.14
C SER A 138 1.28 -13.72 2.22
N THR A 139 1.38 -12.51 2.79
CA THR A 139 1.83 -11.31 2.06
C THR A 139 3.29 -11.45 1.59
N ALA A 140 4.18 -11.96 2.44
CA ALA A 140 5.57 -12.23 2.06
C ALA A 140 5.66 -13.30 0.95
N THR A 141 4.85 -14.36 1.05
CA THR A 141 4.81 -15.41 0.02
C THR A 141 4.22 -14.89 -1.30
N GLY A 142 3.16 -14.08 -1.24
CA GLY A 142 2.61 -13.40 -2.43
C GLY A 142 3.62 -12.45 -3.09
N MET A 143 4.38 -11.70 -2.27
CA MET A 143 5.47 -10.86 -2.76
C MET A 143 6.57 -11.69 -3.45
N MET A 144 6.92 -12.84 -2.90
CA MET A 144 7.89 -13.76 -3.52
C MET A 144 7.33 -14.43 -4.78
N ALA A 145 6.04 -14.75 -4.82
CA ALA A 145 5.38 -15.26 -6.02
C ALA A 145 5.42 -14.22 -7.16
N MET A 146 5.07 -12.95 -6.89
CA MET A 146 5.22 -11.86 -7.85
C MET A 146 6.67 -11.72 -8.32
N THR A 147 7.62 -11.78 -7.38
CA THR A 147 9.06 -11.77 -7.67
C THR A 147 9.46 -12.90 -8.64
N GLY A 148 8.93 -14.09 -8.44
CA GLY A 148 9.14 -15.24 -9.33
C GLY A 148 8.52 -15.04 -10.72
N ILE A 149 7.32 -14.46 -10.80
CA ILE A 149 6.65 -14.13 -12.08
C ILE A 149 7.50 -13.13 -12.88
N LEU A 150 7.99 -12.08 -12.23
CA LEU A 150 8.84 -11.07 -12.87
C LEU A 150 10.19 -11.64 -13.30
N ALA A 151 10.78 -12.51 -12.49
CA ALA A 151 12.00 -13.21 -12.88
C ALA A 151 11.79 -14.12 -14.10
N ALA A 152 10.64 -14.81 -14.18
CA ALA A 152 10.27 -15.61 -15.34
C ALA A 152 10.06 -14.73 -16.60
N GLU A 153 9.42 -13.57 -16.47
CA GLU A 153 9.26 -12.63 -17.59
C GLU A 153 10.61 -12.18 -18.14
N ILE A 154 11.57 -11.82 -17.28
CA ILE A 154 12.92 -11.44 -17.69
C ILE A 154 13.61 -12.57 -18.47
N LEU A 155 13.49 -13.80 -18.00
CA LEU A 155 14.15 -14.95 -18.61
C LEU A 155 13.53 -15.38 -19.94
N ILE A 156 12.21 -15.16 -20.13
CA ILE A 156 11.46 -15.64 -21.30
C ILE A 156 11.35 -14.55 -22.37
N ILE A 157 11.08 -13.31 -21.98
CA ILE A 157 10.77 -12.20 -22.90
C ILE A 157 11.80 -11.07 -22.80
N GLY A 158 12.40 -10.89 -21.61
CA GLY A 158 13.21 -9.70 -21.30
C GLY A 158 12.37 -8.50 -20.92
N THR A 159 12.98 -7.32 -20.85
CA THR A 159 12.27 -6.06 -20.59
C THR A 159 11.74 -5.47 -21.89
N GLN A 160 10.51 -4.94 -21.87
CA GLN A 160 9.93 -4.20 -23.00
C GLN A 160 9.97 -2.70 -22.68
N ASN A 161 10.72 -1.93 -23.48
CA ASN A 161 10.94 -0.50 -23.24
C ASN A 161 11.44 -0.18 -21.81
N GLY A 162 12.29 -1.05 -21.25
CA GLY A 162 12.82 -0.93 -19.90
C GLY A 162 11.78 -1.19 -18.78
N ARG A 163 10.71 -1.94 -19.07
CA ARG A 163 9.65 -2.31 -18.11
C ARG A 163 9.36 -3.80 -18.14
N LEU A 164 8.79 -4.28 -17.03
CA LEU A 164 8.12 -5.57 -16.90
C LEU A 164 6.62 -5.36 -16.79
N SER A 165 5.83 -6.28 -17.34
CA SER A 165 4.37 -6.16 -17.47
C SER A 165 3.57 -7.31 -16.84
N TRP A 166 4.19 -8.47 -16.63
CA TRP A 166 3.50 -9.63 -16.10
C TRP A 166 3.13 -9.48 -14.62
N PRO A 167 1.96 -10.00 -14.19
CA PRO A 167 0.93 -10.70 -14.97
C PRO A 167 -0.15 -9.76 -15.54
N TYR A 168 -0.07 -8.47 -15.30
CA TYR A 168 -1.19 -7.53 -15.47
C TYR A 168 -1.25 -6.81 -16.84
N GLY A 169 -0.31 -7.05 -17.72
CA GLY A 169 -0.23 -6.36 -19.00
C GLY A 169 0.11 -4.88 -18.87
N ASP A 170 -0.87 -4.01 -19.00
CA ASP A 170 -0.76 -2.55 -18.92
C ASP A 170 -0.62 -2.01 -17.47
N LEU A 171 -0.97 -2.83 -16.49
CA LEU A 171 -0.81 -2.46 -15.08
C LEU A 171 0.55 -2.90 -14.57
N VAL A 172 1.31 -1.92 -14.11
CA VAL A 172 2.69 -2.16 -13.69
C VAL A 172 2.76 -3.05 -12.46
N PRO A 173 3.43 -4.22 -12.54
CA PRO A 173 3.56 -5.16 -11.41
C PRO A 173 4.35 -4.57 -10.23
N GLY A 174 5.13 -3.52 -10.46
CA GLY A 174 5.75 -2.73 -9.41
C GLY A 174 4.75 -2.17 -8.39
N ASN A 175 3.51 -1.91 -8.79
CA ASN A 175 2.45 -1.50 -7.87
C ASN A 175 2.09 -2.59 -6.85
N TYR A 176 2.09 -3.87 -7.24
CA TYR A 176 1.90 -4.97 -6.30
C TYR A 176 3.05 -5.02 -5.30
N LEU A 177 4.29 -4.99 -5.76
CA LEU A 177 5.47 -5.05 -4.89
C LEU A 177 5.51 -3.88 -3.90
N THR A 178 5.15 -2.68 -4.36
CA THR A 178 5.28 -1.43 -3.58
C THR A 178 4.10 -1.19 -2.64
N LYS A 179 2.92 -1.71 -2.95
CA LYS A 179 1.72 -1.54 -2.12
C LYS A 179 1.45 -2.81 -1.33
N VAL A 180 1.00 -3.88 -1.96
CA VAL A 180 0.67 -5.14 -1.27
C VAL A 180 1.89 -5.74 -0.57
N GLY A 181 3.04 -5.73 -1.21
CA GLY A 181 4.29 -6.26 -0.67
C GLY A 181 4.98 -5.37 0.37
N LEU A 182 4.62 -4.08 0.47
CA LEU A 182 5.32 -3.13 1.33
C LEU A 182 5.36 -3.51 2.81
N PRO A 183 4.26 -3.98 3.44
CA PRO A 183 4.30 -4.42 4.83
C PRO A 183 5.29 -5.55 5.08
N ALA A 184 5.36 -6.54 4.18
CA ALA A 184 6.32 -7.64 4.28
C ALA A 184 7.74 -7.16 4.01
N PHE A 185 7.94 -6.30 3.01
CA PHE A 185 9.25 -5.75 2.66
C PHE A 185 9.87 -4.95 3.81
N THR A 186 9.12 -4.04 4.45
CA THR A 186 9.63 -3.25 5.58
C THR A 186 10.07 -4.14 6.75
N VAL A 187 9.33 -5.21 7.02
CA VAL A 187 9.69 -6.22 8.02
C VAL A 187 10.97 -6.97 7.61
N MET A 188 11.12 -7.37 6.35
CA MET A 188 12.31 -8.07 5.86
C MET A 188 13.56 -7.18 5.99
N VAL A 189 13.50 -5.90 5.60
CA VAL A 189 14.62 -4.97 5.76
C VAL A 189 14.97 -4.78 7.25
N ALA A 190 13.99 -4.62 8.12
CA ALA A 190 14.22 -4.53 9.56
C ALA A 190 14.88 -5.81 10.12
N LEU A 191 14.51 -6.99 9.65
CA LEU A 191 15.12 -8.26 10.01
C LEU A 191 16.51 -8.44 9.40
N ALA A 192 16.79 -7.89 8.23
CA ALA A 192 18.11 -7.91 7.58
C ALA A 192 19.19 -7.19 8.41
N VAL A 193 18.81 -6.14 9.15
CA VAL A 193 19.73 -5.43 10.05
C VAL A 193 19.71 -5.96 11.49
N SER A 194 18.91 -7.00 11.77
CA SER A 194 18.75 -7.61 13.09
C SER A 194 20.03 -8.32 13.57
N PRO A 195 20.27 -8.45 14.89
CA PRO A 195 21.34 -9.26 15.44
C PRO A 195 21.19 -10.77 15.21
N TYR A 196 19.98 -11.24 14.90
CA TYR A 196 19.66 -12.67 14.75
C TYR A 196 20.19 -13.24 13.41
N LYS A 197 21.30 -14.00 13.48
CA LYS A 197 21.98 -14.53 12.27
C LYS A 197 21.11 -15.47 11.45
N SER A 198 20.27 -16.30 12.10
CA SER A 198 19.39 -17.29 11.43
C SER A 198 18.35 -16.68 10.48
N VAL A 199 17.88 -15.47 10.78
CA VAL A 199 16.86 -14.79 9.98
C VAL A 199 17.48 -13.75 9.04
N ARG A 200 18.59 -13.13 9.48
CA ARG A 200 19.24 -12.02 8.77
C ARG A 200 19.62 -12.37 7.34
N GLY A 201 20.25 -13.53 7.11
CA GLY A 201 20.69 -13.93 5.77
C GLY A 201 19.55 -14.03 4.77
N TRP A 202 18.48 -14.72 5.15
CA TRP A 202 17.27 -14.82 4.31
C TRP A 202 16.57 -13.49 4.11
N ALA A 203 16.46 -12.70 5.16
CA ALA A 203 15.85 -11.38 5.08
C ALA A 203 16.64 -10.43 4.16
N SER A 204 17.98 -10.46 4.22
CA SER A 204 18.83 -9.67 3.33
C SER A 204 18.70 -10.12 1.87
N LEU A 205 18.74 -11.43 1.61
CA LEU A 205 18.57 -11.97 0.26
C LEU A 205 17.21 -11.61 -0.33
N THR A 206 16.13 -11.81 0.44
CA THR A 206 14.77 -11.48 -0.01
C THR A 206 14.62 -9.98 -0.28
N SER A 207 15.13 -9.12 0.60
CA SER A 207 15.11 -7.66 0.38
C SER A 207 15.86 -7.27 -0.87
N LEU A 208 17.06 -7.80 -1.07
CA LEU A 208 17.89 -7.51 -2.25
C LEU A 208 17.22 -7.94 -3.55
N VAL A 209 16.75 -9.17 -3.63
CA VAL A 209 16.10 -9.69 -4.85
C VAL A 209 14.84 -8.90 -5.18
N THR A 210 14.00 -8.61 -4.19
CA THR A 210 12.76 -7.86 -4.43
C THR A 210 12.99 -6.41 -4.78
N ILE A 211 14.07 -5.76 -4.28
CA ILE A 211 14.38 -4.37 -4.66
C ILE A 211 14.97 -4.31 -6.07
N ILE A 212 15.84 -5.25 -6.45
CA ILE A 212 16.36 -5.37 -7.81
C ILE A 212 15.21 -5.49 -8.83
N LEU A 213 14.28 -6.41 -8.57
CA LEU A 213 13.14 -6.59 -9.47
C LEU A 213 12.20 -5.39 -9.47
N SER A 214 12.05 -4.67 -8.35
CA SER A 214 11.33 -3.40 -8.32
C SER A 214 11.97 -2.34 -9.23
N VAL A 215 13.31 -2.31 -9.34
CA VAL A 215 13.99 -1.42 -10.30
C VAL A 215 13.68 -1.84 -11.74
N ILE A 216 13.77 -3.15 -12.04
CA ILE A 216 13.57 -3.66 -13.41
C ILE A 216 12.10 -3.51 -13.87
N THR A 217 11.12 -3.36 -12.95
CA THR A 217 9.76 -2.99 -13.34
C THR A 217 9.68 -1.63 -14.05
N GLY A 218 10.74 -0.82 -13.98
CA GLY A 218 10.81 0.50 -14.62
C GLY A 218 10.03 1.60 -13.91
N GLU A 219 9.48 1.34 -12.72
CA GLU A 219 8.68 2.28 -11.94
C GLU A 219 9.54 2.97 -10.87
N ARG A 220 10.01 4.17 -11.18
CA ARG A 220 10.94 4.97 -10.36
C ARG A 220 10.39 5.25 -8.96
N ILE A 221 9.13 5.70 -8.88
CA ILE A 221 8.52 6.04 -7.58
C ILE A 221 8.37 4.80 -6.70
N ASN A 222 8.05 3.66 -7.28
CA ASN A 222 7.92 2.40 -6.55
C ASN A 222 9.25 1.99 -5.93
N PHE A 223 10.35 2.16 -6.66
CA PHE A 223 11.70 1.93 -6.14
C PHE A 223 12.03 2.90 -5.00
N ILE A 224 11.81 4.22 -5.18
CA ILE A 224 12.11 5.24 -4.17
C ILE A 224 11.34 4.97 -2.88
N LEU A 225 10.04 4.67 -2.97
CA LEU A 225 9.20 4.37 -1.80
C LEU A 225 9.69 3.13 -1.05
N ARG A 226 10.12 2.09 -1.76
CA ARG A 226 10.67 0.88 -1.14
C ARG A 226 12.02 1.15 -0.49
N ALA A 227 12.92 1.82 -1.17
CA ALA A 227 14.23 2.15 -0.64
C ALA A 227 14.11 3.03 0.61
N CYS A 228 13.41 4.15 0.53
CA CYS A 228 13.18 5.05 1.67
C CYS A 228 12.39 4.38 2.80
N GLY A 229 11.33 3.64 2.47
CA GLY A 229 10.54 2.88 3.45
C GLY A 229 11.36 1.80 4.14
N GLY A 230 12.15 1.05 3.41
CA GLY A 230 13.08 0.06 3.95
C GLY A 230 14.12 0.70 4.87
N MET A 231 14.71 1.81 4.43
CA MET A 231 15.64 2.58 5.25
C MET A 231 15.00 3.00 6.57
N LEU A 232 13.86 3.61 6.55
CA LEU A 232 13.14 4.05 7.75
C LEU A 232 12.77 2.87 8.67
N ALA A 233 12.30 1.76 8.10
CA ALA A 233 11.94 0.55 8.86
C ALA A 233 13.14 -0.03 9.63
N GLY A 234 14.30 -0.09 8.98
CA GLY A 234 15.52 -0.54 9.61
C GLY A 234 15.98 0.37 10.75
N LEU A 235 15.95 1.69 10.55
CA LEU A 235 16.32 2.69 11.55
C LEU A 235 15.42 2.64 12.79
N VAL A 236 14.13 2.45 12.59
CA VAL A 236 13.15 2.41 13.68
C VAL A 236 13.28 1.14 14.51
N TRP A 237 13.56 0.00 13.86
CA TRP A 237 13.62 -1.28 14.55
C TRP A 237 14.85 -1.44 15.42
N ARG A 238 16.05 -1.36 14.85
CA ARG A 238 17.31 -1.46 15.58
C ARG A 238 18.44 -0.79 14.80
N PRO A 239 18.78 0.45 15.12
CA PRO A 239 19.82 1.16 14.40
C PRO A 239 21.19 0.48 14.59
N SER A 240 21.71 -0.05 13.51
CA SER A 240 23.09 -0.52 13.41
C SER A 240 23.70 0.10 12.17
N PHE A 241 24.34 1.25 12.31
CA PHE A 241 24.90 2.01 11.19
C PHE A 241 25.79 1.16 10.30
N TYR A 242 26.60 0.27 10.89
CA TYR A 242 27.48 -0.62 10.13
C TYR A 242 26.70 -1.59 9.21
N ARG A 243 25.71 -2.31 9.76
CA ARG A 243 24.91 -3.26 8.97
C ARG A 243 24.07 -2.56 7.94
N TYR A 244 23.62 -1.39 8.28
CA TYR A 244 22.82 -0.55 7.45
C TYR A 244 23.62 -0.02 6.26
N GLY A 245 24.82 0.53 6.52
CA GLY A 245 25.73 0.96 5.47
C GLY A 245 26.13 -0.18 4.54
N ALA A 246 26.35 -1.39 5.08
CA ALA A 246 26.64 -2.57 4.26
C ALA A 246 25.45 -2.96 3.37
N LEU A 247 24.21 -2.93 3.89
CA LEU A 247 23.02 -3.23 3.10
C LEU A 247 22.84 -2.20 1.97
N ILE A 248 22.92 -0.91 2.28
CA ILE A 248 22.82 0.17 1.29
C ILE A 248 23.91 0.03 0.21
N LEU A 249 25.12 -0.25 0.60
CA LEU A 249 26.22 -0.44 -0.36
C LEU A 249 25.95 -1.60 -1.32
N ILE A 250 25.46 -2.73 -0.78
CA ILE A 250 25.09 -3.90 -1.60
C ILE A 250 23.95 -3.55 -2.55
N GLU A 251 22.92 -2.83 -2.08
CA GLU A 251 21.79 -2.37 -2.91
C GLU A 251 22.25 -1.41 -4.02
N ILE A 252 23.12 -0.45 -3.71
CA ILE A 252 23.70 0.47 -4.71
C ILE A 252 24.47 -0.30 -5.78
N LEU A 253 25.35 -1.23 -5.38
CA LEU A 253 26.12 -2.04 -6.31
C LEU A 253 25.22 -2.89 -7.21
N ALA A 254 24.19 -3.50 -6.62
CA ALA A 254 23.23 -4.31 -7.36
C ALA A 254 22.44 -3.47 -8.38
N ILE A 255 21.95 -2.28 -7.99
CA ILE A 255 21.22 -1.37 -8.87
C ILE A 255 22.14 -0.86 -10.01
N THR A 256 23.36 -0.50 -9.69
CA THR A 256 24.35 -0.10 -10.70
C THR A 256 24.59 -1.23 -11.71
N THR A 257 24.71 -2.48 -11.22
CA THR A 257 24.83 -3.65 -12.09
C THR A 257 23.59 -3.83 -12.99
N VAL A 258 22.38 -3.65 -12.45
CA VAL A 258 21.14 -3.68 -13.24
C VAL A 258 21.17 -2.64 -14.35
N PHE A 259 21.58 -1.41 -14.09
CA PHE A 259 21.65 -0.35 -15.12
C PHE A 259 22.68 -0.63 -16.22
N ILE A 260 23.75 -1.34 -15.88
CA ILE A 260 24.75 -1.79 -16.87
C ILE A 260 24.18 -2.92 -17.74
N VAL A 261 23.50 -3.90 -17.13
CA VAL A 261 22.98 -5.09 -17.82
C VAL A 261 21.69 -4.78 -18.59
N THR A 262 20.86 -3.84 -18.09
CA THR A 262 19.62 -3.37 -18.73
C THR A 262 19.68 -1.86 -18.99
N PRO A 263 20.38 -1.40 -20.06
CA PRO A 263 20.62 0.02 -20.32
C PRO A 263 19.33 0.85 -20.47
N ASP A 264 18.26 0.25 -21.04
CA ASP A 264 16.98 0.96 -21.22
C ASP A 264 16.29 1.24 -19.87
N THR A 265 16.39 0.33 -18.91
CA THR A 265 15.96 0.60 -17.52
C THR A 265 16.80 1.72 -16.92
N GLY A 266 18.12 1.70 -17.14
CA GLY A 266 19.04 2.77 -16.68
C GLY A 266 18.67 4.14 -17.25
N LYS A 267 18.36 4.25 -18.55
CA LYS A 267 17.92 5.51 -19.19
C LYS A 267 16.61 6.02 -18.58
N ARG A 268 15.65 5.14 -18.27
CA ARG A 268 14.40 5.52 -17.59
C ARG A 268 14.65 6.15 -16.23
N PHE A 269 15.57 5.58 -15.46
CA PHE A 269 15.87 6.06 -14.11
C PHE A 269 16.74 7.32 -14.06
N THR A 270 17.43 7.64 -15.12
CA THR A 270 18.33 8.82 -15.19
C THR A 270 17.74 9.91 -16.10
N GLN A 271 17.80 9.72 -17.42
CA GLN A 271 17.41 10.76 -18.39
C GLN A 271 15.92 11.11 -18.32
N GLN A 272 15.03 10.10 -18.31
CA GLN A 272 13.61 10.37 -18.24
C GLN A 272 13.18 10.94 -16.88
N PHE A 273 13.88 10.58 -15.78
CA PHE A 273 13.57 11.16 -14.49
C PHE A 273 13.77 12.68 -14.47
N ILE A 274 14.89 13.15 -15.01
CA ILE A 274 15.20 14.58 -15.07
C ILE A 274 14.19 15.32 -15.97
N ASN A 275 13.90 14.77 -17.16
CA ASN A 275 13.01 15.39 -18.13
C ASN A 275 11.53 15.37 -17.74
N GLU A 276 11.12 14.45 -16.85
CA GLU A 276 9.72 14.31 -16.44
C GLU A 276 9.45 14.87 -15.02
N MET A 277 10.45 15.50 -14.37
CA MET A 277 10.20 16.11 -13.05
C MET A 277 9.15 17.20 -13.14
N PRO A 278 8.17 17.25 -12.20
CA PRO A 278 7.05 18.22 -12.26
C PRO A 278 7.45 19.64 -11.82
N VAL A 279 8.70 20.02 -12.01
CA VAL A 279 9.25 21.37 -11.72
C VAL A 279 9.51 22.18 -12.98
N ASP A 280 9.45 21.56 -14.15
CA ASP A 280 9.63 22.20 -15.46
C ASP A 280 8.28 22.24 -16.17
N GLU A 281 7.88 23.42 -16.65
CA GLU A 281 6.64 23.64 -17.40
C GLU A 281 6.52 22.77 -18.65
N GLY A 282 7.65 22.40 -19.26
CA GLY A 282 7.71 21.47 -20.39
C GLY A 282 7.49 20.01 -20.00
N SER A 283 7.52 19.66 -18.70
CA SER A 283 7.37 18.28 -18.24
C SER A 283 5.93 17.78 -18.37
N PRO A 284 5.72 16.55 -18.87
CA PRO A 284 4.38 15.95 -18.93
C PRO A 284 3.70 15.88 -17.54
N TYR A 285 4.45 15.62 -16.47
CA TYR A 285 3.87 15.60 -15.12
C TYR A 285 3.47 16.99 -14.61
N TYR A 286 4.24 18.04 -14.93
CA TYR A 286 3.85 19.41 -14.61
C TYR A 286 2.53 19.74 -15.28
N ARG A 287 2.40 19.51 -16.58
CA ARG A 287 1.20 19.85 -17.36
C ARG A 287 -0.05 19.12 -16.85
N VAL A 288 0.07 17.84 -16.48
CA VAL A 288 -1.04 17.07 -15.89
C VAL A 288 -1.39 17.54 -14.48
N MET A 289 -0.39 17.86 -13.64
CA MET A 289 -0.63 18.40 -12.29
C MET A 289 -1.20 19.81 -12.32
N TYR A 290 -0.74 20.63 -13.25
CA TYR A 290 -1.28 21.98 -13.48
C TYR A 290 -2.76 21.93 -13.88
N GLY A 291 -3.16 20.94 -14.67
CA GLY A 291 -4.56 20.70 -15.00
C GLY A 291 -5.46 20.51 -13.77
N ALA A 292 -4.95 19.89 -12.69
CA ALA A 292 -5.72 19.79 -11.46
C ALA A 292 -5.90 21.13 -10.74
N MET A 293 -4.94 22.04 -10.87
CA MET A 293 -5.07 23.39 -10.31
C MET A 293 -6.10 24.22 -11.08
N VAL A 294 -6.08 24.15 -12.41
CA VAL A 294 -7.11 24.81 -13.25
C VAL A 294 -8.50 24.25 -12.92
N VAL A 295 -8.65 22.94 -12.82
CA VAL A 295 -9.91 22.29 -12.43
C VAL A 295 -10.36 22.73 -11.02
N TYR A 296 -9.43 22.91 -10.08
CA TYR A 296 -9.73 23.39 -8.74
C TYR A 296 -10.29 24.82 -8.74
N GLU A 297 -9.77 25.70 -9.59
CA GLU A 297 -10.24 27.10 -9.70
C GLU A 297 -11.71 27.20 -10.14
N GLU A 298 -12.22 26.24 -10.92
CA GLU A 298 -13.62 26.16 -11.32
C GLU A 298 -14.59 25.83 -10.16
N ALA A 299 -14.12 25.04 -9.16
CA ALA A 299 -14.97 24.61 -8.04
C ALA A 299 -14.18 24.48 -6.72
N PRO A 300 -13.69 25.58 -6.12
CA PRO A 300 -12.67 25.54 -5.07
C PRO A 300 -13.15 24.97 -3.74
N ILE A 301 -14.45 24.99 -3.43
CA ILE A 301 -14.98 24.57 -2.12
C ILE A 301 -15.23 23.06 -2.07
N LEU A 302 -16.00 22.53 -3.00
CA LEU A 302 -16.43 21.13 -3.04
C LEU A 302 -15.90 20.35 -4.25
N GLY A 303 -15.15 20.99 -5.14
CA GLY A 303 -14.60 20.36 -6.33
C GLY A 303 -15.66 20.07 -7.40
N ILE A 304 -15.20 19.48 -8.50
CA ILE A 304 -16.03 19.12 -9.65
C ILE A 304 -16.83 17.80 -9.47
N GLY A 305 -16.68 17.13 -8.34
CA GLY A 305 -17.30 15.84 -8.05
C GLY A 305 -16.30 14.67 -8.07
N THR A 306 -16.50 13.72 -7.18
CA THR A 306 -15.63 12.51 -7.02
C THR A 306 -15.53 11.74 -8.33
N ALA A 307 -14.31 11.39 -8.74
CA ALA A 307 -13.96 10.66 -9.96
C ALA A 307 -14.32 11.37 -11.29
N ASN A 308 -14.67 12.64 -11.25
CA ASN A 308 -15.07 13.41 -12.44
C ASN A 308 -13.88 13.98 -13.23
N TYR A 309 -12.67 14.03 -12.68
CA TYR A 309 -11.50 14.59 -13.36
C TYR A 309 -11.30 13.98 -14.75
N ARG A 310 -11.39 12.65 -14.86
CA ARG A 310 -11.24 11.91 -16.13
C ARG A 310 -12.26 12.27 -17.22
N ILE A 311 -13.40 12.86 -16.84
CA ILE A 311 -14.50 13.21 -17.75
C ILE A 311 -14.44 14.69 -18.08
N LEU A 312 -14.26 15.53 -17.06
CA LEU A 312 -14.44 16.97 -17.17
C LEU A 312 -13.14 17.75 -17.41
N CYS A 313 -11.96 17.18 -17.14
CA CYS A 313 -10.69 17.90 -17.26
C CYS A 313 -10.55 18.56 -18.65
N ALA A 314 -10.72 17.80 -19.73
CA ALA A 314 -10.51 18.31 -21.09
C ALA A 314 -11.48 19.46 -21.44
N GLU A 315 -12.71 19.42 -20.95
CA GLU A 315 -13.70 20.47 -21.16
C GLU A 315 -13.36 21.72 -20.35
N LEU A 316 -13.05 21.56 -19.05
CA LEU A 316 -12.78 22.66 -18.15
C LEU A 316 -11.45 23.39 -18.47
N THR A 317 -10.47 22.66 -19.02
CA THR A 317 -9.14 23.22 -19.30
C THR A 317 -8.91 23.57 -20.77
N GLN A 318 -9.93 23.54 -21.64
CA GLN A 318 -9.80 23.81 -23.08
C GLN A 318 -9.23 25.20 -23.41
N HIS A 319 -9.34 26.15 -22.46
CA HIS A 319 -8.82 27.53 -22.58
C HIS A 319 -7.35 27.67 -22.17
N VAL A 320 -6.72 26.60 -21.68
CA VAL A 320 -5.33 26.57 -21.19
C VAL A 320 -4.51 25.52 -21.99
N PRO A 321 -3.83 25.94 -23.08
CA PRO A 321 -3.13 25.04 -23.98
C PRO A 321 -1.98 24.23 -23.32
N GLU A 322 -1.47 24.72 -22.20
CA GLU A 322 -0.35 24.10 -21.45
C GLU A 322 -0.80 22.90 -20.62
N VAL A 323 -2.11 22.65 -20.49
CA VAL A 323 -2.65 21.54 -19.71
C VAL A 323 -2.74 20.27 -20.55
N ASP A 324 -2.28 19.15 -19.97
CA ASP A 324 -2.55 17.82 -20.47
C ASP A 324 -3.54 17.11 -19.54
N CYS A 325 -4.68 16.71 -20.08
CA CYS A 325 -5.66 15.92 -19.35
C CYS A 325 -5.37 14.43 -19.44
N ASN A 326 -5.29 13.78 -18.29
CA ASN A 326 -5.20 12.34 -18.17
C ASN A 326 -6.39 11.82 -17.35
N THR A 327 -6.48 10.54 -17.08
CA THR A 327 -7.52 9.93 -16.22
C THR A 327 -7.46 10.45 -14.76
N HIS A 328 -6.32 11.00 -14.34
CA HIS A 328 -6.08 11.56 -13.00
C HIS A 328 -4.81 12.43 -13.02
N PRO A 329 -4.64 13.37 -12.08
CA PRO A 329 -3.51 14.32 -12.08
C PRO A 329 -2.19 13.77 -11.52
N HIS A 330 -2.02 12.46 -11.39
CA HIS A 330 -0.83 11.79 -10.86
C HIS A 330 -0.37 12.22 -9.45
N ASN A 331 -1.24 12.88 -8.68
CA ASN A 331 -0.99 13.22 -7.28
C ASN A 331 -2.31 13.15 -6.50
N TYR A 332 -2.33 12.40 -5.39
CA TYR A 332 -3.54 12.19 -4.58
C TYR A 332 -4.10 13.49 -4.00
N TYR A 333 -3.23 14.38 -3.56
CA TYR A 333 -3.65 15.65 -2.94
C TYR A 333 -4.23 16.61 -3.96
N LEU A 334 -3.61 16.71 -5.13
CA LEU A 334 -4.15 17.49 -6.26
C LEU A 334 -5.45 16.89 -6.77
N GLN A 335 -5.59 15.57 -6.78
CA GLN A 335 -6.84 14.92 -7.18
C GLN A 335 -7.96 15.19 -6.17
N MET A 336 -7.69 15.03 -4.86
CA MET A 336 -8.65 15.42 -3.82
C MET A 336 -9.03 16.89 -3.94
N LEU A 337 -8.05 17.78 -4.21
CA LEU A 337 -8.28 19.21 -4.36
C LEU A 337 -9.19 19.52 -5.56
N GLY A 338 -8.90 18.98 -6.73
CA GLY A 338 -9.71 19.22 -7.94
C GLY A 338 -11.09 18.59 -7.87
N GLU A 339 -11.20 17.34 -7.40
CA GLU A 339 -12.46 16.58 -7.42
C GLU A 339 -13.36 16.86 -6.21
N THR A 340 -12.79 17.13 -5.02
CA THR A 340 -13.57 17.34 -3.78
C THR A 340 -13.30 18.68 -3.09
N GLY A 341 -12.58 19.57 -3.76
CA GLY A 341 -12.28 20.92 -3.31
C GLY A 341 -11.40 20.97 -2.07
N ILE A 342 -11.27 22.16 -1.49
CA ILE A 342 -10.46 22.37 -0.28
C ILE A 342 -11.00 21.60 0.92
N ILE A 343 -12.32 21.41 1.02
CA ILE A 343 -12.94 20.65 2.10
C ILE A 343 -12.56 19.17 2.00
N GLY A 344 -12.53 18.63 0.77
CA GLY A 344 -12.08 17.25 0.52
C GLY A 344 -10.59 17.07 0.80
N LEU A 345 -9.75 18.00 0.35
CA LEU A 345 -8.31 17.96 0.66
C LEU A 345 -8.05 17.98 2.16
N ILE A 346 -8.71 18.84 2.93
CA ILE A 346 -8.55 18.92 4.39
C ILE A 346 -9.03 17.64 5.06
N SER A 347 -10.25 17.20 4.76
CA SER A 347 -10.83 16.00 5.39
C SER A 347 -10.07 14.72 5.01
N GLY A 348 -9.62 14.59 3.75
CA GLY A 348 -8.78 13.50 3.28
C GLY A 348 -7.40 13.51 3.94
N SER A 349 -6.78 14.69 4.09
CA SER A 349 -5.51 14.82 4.81
C SER A 349 -5.64 14.45 6.28
N ILE A 350 -6.74 14.82 6.96
CA ILE A 350 -7.03 14.41 8.34
C ILE A 350 -7.14 12.87 8.42
N MET A 351 -7.83 12.24 7.47
CA MET A 351 -7.92 10.78 7.40
C MET A 351 -6.53 10.15 7.25
N ILE A 352 -5.73 10.60 6.30
CA ILE A 352 -4.38 10.10 6.04
C ILE A 352 -3.47 10.24 7.27
N ILE A 353 -3.41 11.44 7.85
CA ILE A 353 -2.60 11.73 9.03
C ILE A 353 -3.05 10.86 10.21
N SER A 354 -4.35 10.67 10.40
CA SER A 354 -4.88 9.84 11.48
C SER A 354 -4.52 8.36 11.33
N ILE A 355 -4.48 7.82 10.11
CA ILE A 355 -4.02 6.46 9.81
C ILE A 355 -2.52 6.31 10.12
N ILE A 356 -1.69 7.24 9.64
CA ILE A 356 -0.25 7.25 9.91
C ILE A 356 -0.01 7.33 11.41
N TRP A 357 -0.68 8.23 12.10
CA TRP A 357 -0.55 8.43 13.55
C TRP A 357 -0.96 7.21 14.36
N PHE A 358 -2.06 6.55 13.96
CA PHE A 358 -2.52 5.32 14.60
C PHE A 358 -1.48 4.19 14.50
N CYS A 359 -0.87 4.00 13.33
CA CYS A 359 0.20 3.03 13.14
C CYS A 359 1.48 3.42 13.90
N PHE A 360 1.83 4.72 13.91
CA PHE A 360 2.99 5.24 14.64
C PHE A 360 2.87 5.02 16.16
N GLN A 361 1.73 5.37 16.75
CA GLN A 361 1.48 5.10 18.16
C GLN A 361 1.59 3.61 18.52
N THR A 362 1.10 2.74 17.61
CA THR A 362 1.21 1.29 17.77
C THR A 362 2.66 0.85 17.81
N GLY A 363 3.48 1.32 16.88
CA GLY A 363 4.91 1.03 16.81
C GLY A 363 5.68 1.54 18.01
N MET A 364 5.37 2.76 18.50
CA MET A 364 6.03 3.34 19.69
C MET A 364 5.72 2.57 20.97
N ARG A 365 4.51 2.02 21.11
CA ARG A 365 4.13 1.19 22.26
C ARG A 365 4.78 -0.20 22.26
N ARG A 366 5.14 -0.72 21.08
CA ARG A 366 5.67 -2.09 20.90
C ARG A 366 6.90 -2.16 20.00
N ARG A 367 7.92 -1.39 20.37
CA ARG A 367 9.23 -1.40 19.69
C ARG A 367 9.92 -2.77 19.65
N THR A 368 9.51 -3.72 20.50
CA THR A 368 10.05 -5.08 20.52
C THR A 368 9.42 -6.01 19.49
N ASN A 369 8.27 -5.64 18.91
CA ASN A 369 7.62 -6.38 17.83
C ASN A 369 7.89 -5.68 16.50
N VAL A 370 8.62 -6.35 15.61
CA VAL A 370 9.04 -5.78 14.31
C VAL A 370 7.86 -5.39 13.43
N LEU A 371 6.78 -6.17 13.42
CA LEU A 371 5.58 -5.89 12.63
C LEU A 371 4.89 -4.58 13.08
N ALA A 372 4.77 -4.38 14.38
CA ALA A 372 4.19 -3.17 14.95
C ALA A 372 5.13 -1.97 14.78
N ALA A 373 6.44 -2.15 15.03
CA ALA A 373 7.43 -1.09 14.95
C ALA A 373 7.54 -0.48 13.55
N THR A 374 7.40 -1.29 12.49
CA THR A 374 7.53 -0.84 11.09
C THR A 374 6.20 -0.46 10.44
N ALA A 375 5.06 -0.72 11.09
CA ALA A 375 3.73 -0.57 10.49
C ALA A 375 3.44 0.83 9.93
N PHE A 376 3.87 1.89 10.60
CA PHE A 376 3.59 3.27 10.17
C PHE A 376 4.32 3.66 8.88
N VAL A 377 5.40 2.97 8.54
CA VAL A 377 6.16 3.21 7.29
C VAL A 377 5.28 2.94 6.07
N VAL A 378 4.34 1.99 6.19
CA VAL A 378 3.44 1.61 5.10
C VAL A 378 2.53 2.78 4.68
N PRO A 379 1.63 3.32 5.53
CA PRO A 379 0.80 4.44 5.12
C PRO A 379 1.61 5.72 4.87
N LEU A 380 2.74 5.93 5.56
CA LEU A 380 3.63 7.07 5.31
C LEU A 380 4.20 7.04 3.88
N GLY A 381 4.65 5.88 3.41
CA GLY A 381 5.13 5.71 2.04
C GLY A 381 4.01 5.82 1.01
N LEU A 382 2.88 5.14 1.23
CA LEU A 382 1.76 5.12 0.29
C LEU A 382 1.10 6.50 0.09
N PHE A 383 1.12 7.36 1.09
CA PHE A 383 0.55 8.70 1.07
C PHE A 383 1.60 9.82 1.06
N PHE A 384 2.85 9.50 0.66
CA PHE A 384 3.89 10.53 0.61
C PHE A 384 3.53 11.63 -0.39
N PRO A 385 3.49 12.93 0.01
CA PRO A 385 2.82 13.96 -0.79
C PRO A 385 3.52 14.33 -2.11
N ILE A 386 4.83 14.12 -2.21
CA ILE A 386 5.63 14.54 -3.39
C ILE A 386 5.70 13.43 -4.45
N GLN A 387 5.10 12.27 -4.23
CA GLN A 387 5.14 11.17 -5.18
C GLN A 387 4.17 11.39 -6.35
N THR A 388 4.54 10.86 -7.53
CA THR A 388 3.59 10.62 -8.60
C THR A 388 2.76 9.37 -8.26
N THR A 389 1.45 9.49 -8.33
CA THR A 389 0.53 8.43 -7.90
C THR A 389 -0.38 7.97 -9.03
N ALA A 390 -1.01 6.80 -8.84
CA ALA A 390 -2.16 6.39 -9.61
C ALA A 390 -3.42 7.12 -9.13
N ASP A 391 -4.56 6.82 -9.75
CA ASP A 391 -5.86 7.41 -9.42
C ASP A 391 -6.26 7.12 -7.95
N PHE A 392 -6.53 8.20 -7.18
CA PHE A 392 -6.94 8.11 -5.77
C PHE A 392 -8.31 7.44 -5.60
N PHE A 393 -9.23 7.69 -6.52
CA PHE A 393 -10.56 7.06 -6.53
C PHE A 393 -10.59 5.78 -7.38
N GLY A 394 -9.51 5.49 -8.11
CA GLY A 394 -9.39 4.33 -8.98
C GLY A 394 -9.42 3.00 -8.20
N GLN A 395 -10.28 2.11 -8.65
CA GLN A 395 -10.55 0.82 -8.02
C GLN A 395 -9.30 -0.01 -7.79
N TRP A 396 -8.51 -0.26 -8.85
CA TRP A 396 -7.36 -1.17 -8.80
C TRP A 396 -6.25 -0.68 -7.86
N ASN A 397 -5.95 0.61 -7.91
CA ASN A 397 -5.01 1.24 -7.01
C ASN A 397 -5.42 1.12 -5.54
N ASN A 398 -6.71 1.38 -5.25
CA ASN A 398 -7.24 1.30 -3.89
C ASN A 398 -7.24 -0.11 -3.33
N ILE A 399 -7.50 -1.14 -4.15
CA ILE A 399 -7.45 -2.54 -3.70
C ILE A 399 -6.05 -2.86 -3.14
N PHE A 400 -4.99 -2.52 -3.87
CA PHE A 400 -3.61 -2.73 -3.42
C PHE A 400 -3.27 -1.89 -2.20
N MET A 401 -3.60 -0.61 -2.24
CA MET A 401 -3.27 0.34 -1.19
C MET A 401 -3.95 -0.02 0.13
N TRP A 402 -5.26 -0.24 0.11
CA TRP A 402 -6.01 -0.55 1.34
C TRP A 402 -5.77 -1.95 1.87
N SER A 403 -5.32 -2.90 1.03
CA SER A 403 -4.81 -4.20 1.51
C SER A 403 -3.58 -4.02 2.41
N ALA A 404 -2.63 -3.18 2.00
CA ALA A 404 -1.44 -2.88 2.79
C ALA A 404 -1.76 -2.04 4.04
N ILE A 405 -2.60 -1.00 3.92
CA ILE A 405 -3.02 -0.15 5.02
C ILE A 405 -3.79 -0.97 6.08
N GLY A 406 -4.72 -1.82 5.65
CA GLY A 406 -5.49 -2.69 6.55
C GLY A 406 -4.57 -3.61 7.36
N LEU A 407 -3.54 -4.18 6.73
CA LEU A 407 -2.56 -5.01 7.41
C LEU A 407 -1.70 -4.21 8.39
N ALA A 408 -1.24 -3.02 8.00
CA ALA A 408 -0.48 -2.13 8.88
C ALA A 408 -1.28 -1.70 10.11
N LEU A 409 -2.53 -1.28 9.92
CA LEU A 409 -3.44 -0.91 11.01
C LEU A 409 -3.74 -2.09 11.94
N ALA A 410 -3.88 -3.31 11.41
CA ALA A 410 -4.18 -4.52 12.18
C ALA A 410 -3.04 -4.91 13.15
N THR A 411 -1.80 -4.41 12.95
CA THR A 411 -0.69 -4.64 13.89
C THR A 411 -0.97 -4.14 15.31
N ARG A 412 -1.94 -3.23 15.48
CA ARG A 412 -2.41 -2.82 16.81
C ARG A 412 -2.83 -4.01 17.69
N ASN A 413 -3.38 -5.04 17.09
CA ASN A 413 -3.85 -6.23 17.81
C ASN A 413 -2.70 -7.05 18.42
N LEU A 414 -1.46 -6.83 17.98
CA LEU A 414 -0.26 -7.38 18.62
C LEU A 414 0.08 -6.69 19.93
N VAL A 415 -0.43 -5.47 20.15
CA VAL A 415 -0.21 -4.67 21.36
C VAL A 415 -1.23 -4.99 22.45
N ALA A 416 -2.49 -5.14 22.09
CA ALA A 416 -3.61 -5.29 23.01
C ALA A 416 -3.63 -6.61 23.79
N SER A 417 -2.94 -7.65 23.32
CA SER A 417 -2.93 -8.98 23.94
C SER A 417 -2.05 -9.06 25.20
N ASP A 418 -1.11 -8.15 25.38
CA ASP A 418 -0.16 -8.23 26.49
C ASP A 418 -0.57 -7.32 27.68
N GLU A 419 -1.44 -6.34 27.45
CA GLU A 419 -2.05 -5.55 28.55
C GLU A 419 -3.03 -6.39 29.39
N LYS A 420 -3.46 -7.56 28.88
CA LYS A 420 -4.31 -8.52 29.61
C LYS A 420 -3.50 -9.56 30.39
N ILE A 421 -2.18 -9.61 30.24
CA ILE A 421 -1.27 -10.59 30.89
C ILE A 421 -0.40 -9.91 31.96
N SER A 422 -0.35 -8.58 32.00
CA SER A 422 0.28 -7.77 33.05
C SER A 422 -0.75 -7.28 34.04
#